data_8dff30b3d2b4f723ba7196b5350a4052
#
_entry.id   8dff30b3d2b4f723ba7196b5350a4052
#
_cell.length_a   1.000
_cell.length_b   1.000
_cell.length_c   1.000
_cell.angle_alpha   90.00
_cell.angle_beta   90.00
_cell.angle_gamma   90.00
#
_symmetry.space_group_name_H-M   'P 1'
#
loop_
_entity.id
_entity.type
_entity.pdbx_description
1 polymer ?
#
loop_
_entity_poly.entity_id
_entity_poly.type
_entity_poly.pdbx_seq_one_letter_code
_entity_poly.pdbx_strand_id
1 'polypeptide(L)'
;YTAFDEMKSGASDVAIVAIPKGTSIPEGYVAYPIAYQVAVVIVNAVNPVEDISTDQLFNIFSKNAQNHAETWEQAGVKSPALRNILAISTGFSDNIVVELFKYSAIKGTNLGPWVAIENNRQVIYNMVRANNSAIAVVGKLTDKNMLKVLGVSNSDGGKTGNYAFKPDINSIFNGDYPMVLPFYVVCQKDKIAKAKPLIKILLGDELAEKIDASDFYSTAKDSRKKSIFELDISK
;
A
#
# COMPACT_ATOMS: atom_id res chain seq x y z
N TYR A 1 18.74 4.21 0.02
CA TYR A 1 20.16 3.86 0.29
C TYR A 1 20.88 4.96 1.07
N THR A 2 20.56 6.23 0.86
CA THR A 2 21.12 7.37 1.62
C THR A 2 20.99 7.23 3.14
N ALA A 3 19.88 6.72 3.65
CA ALA A 3 19.65 6.58 5.10
C ALA A 3 20.63 5.58 5.77
N PHE A 4 20.92 4.45 5.12
CA PHE A 4 21.91 3.50 5.63
C PHE A 4 23.34 4.05 5.53
N ASP A 5 23.66 4.82 4.48
CA ASP A 5 24.95 5.47 4.33
C ASP A 5 25.16 6.57 5.39
N GLU A 6 24.12 7.35 5.69
CA GLU A 6 24.15 8.34 6.78
C GLU A 6 24.33 7.69 8.15
N MET A 7 23.64 6.58 8.42
CA MET A 7 23.83 5.83 9.67
C MET A 7 25.25 5.24 9.74
N LYS A 8 25.77 4.71 8.63
CA LYS A 8 27.13 4.13 8.56
C LYS A 8 28.21 5.17 8.76
N SER A 9 28.03 6.40 8.26
CA SER A 9 28.94 7.50 8.47
C SER A 9 28.86 8.11 9.88
N GLY A 10 27.85 7.71 10.67
CA GLY A 10 27.59 8.27 11.99
C GLY A 10 26.83 9.60 11.99
N ALA A 11 26.33 10.05 10.84
CA ALA A 11 25.53 11.27 10.72
C ALA A 11 24.14 11.10 11.37
N SER A 12 23.63 9.86 11.45
CA SER A 12 22.38 9.53 12.14
C SER A 12 22.51 8.21 12.90
N ASP A 13 21.91 8.11 14.08
CA ASP A 13 21.83 6.86 14.85
C ASP A 13 20.56 6.06 14.50
N VAL A 14 19.53 6.72 14.00
CA VAL A 14 18.20 6.16 13.69
C VAL A 14 17.69 6.74 12.36
N ALA A 15 17.07 5.91 11.55
CA ALA A 15 16.39 6.34 10.33
C ALA A 15 15.01 5.70 10.19
N ILE A 16 14.09 6.37 9.49
CA ILE A 16 12.84 5.78 9.02
C ILE A 16 13.01 5.43 7.55
N VAL A 17 12.87 4.16 7.23
CA VAL A 17 13.15 3.62 5.88
C VAL A 17 11.96 2.81 5.38
N ALA A 18 11.55 3.06 4.15
CA ALA A 18 10.63 2.19 3.43
C ALA A 18 11.38 0.95 2.95
N ILE A 19 10.96 -0.24 3.36
CA ILE A 19 11.61 -1.50 2.99
C ILE A 19 10.56 -2.40 2.32
N PRO A 20 10.59 -2.56 0.99
CA PRO A 20 9.67 -3.43 0.29
C PRO A 20 9.73 -4.88 0.79
N LYS A 21 8.61 -5.59 0.72
CA LYS A 21 8.53 -7.01 1.08
C LYS A 21 9.57 -7.82 0.29
N GLY A 22 10.28 -8.71 0.99
CA GLY A 22 11.34 -9.54 0.39
C GLY A 22 12.73 -8.90 0.36
N THR A 23 12.85 -7.61 0.75
CA THR A 23 14.14 -6.96 0.91
C THR A 23 14.72 -7.30 2.28
N SER A 24 15.95 -7.77 2.33
CA SER A 24 16.65 -8.04 3.59
C SER A 24 17.20 -6.76 4.22
N ILE A 25 17.13 -6.69 5.54
CA ILE A 25 17.80 -5.64 6.31
C ILE A 25 19.31 -5.96 6.32
N PRO A 26 20.19 -4.98 6.06
CA PRO A 26 21.62 -5.20 6.09
C PRO A 26 22.11 -5.74 7.43
N GLU A 27 23.13 -6.58 7.40
CA GLU A 27 23.76 -7.10 8.61
C GLU A 27 24.26 -5.94 9.49
N GLY A 28 24.15 -6.10 10.81
CA GLY A 28 24.51 -5.04 11.77
C GLY A 28 23.39 -4.05 12.08
N TYR A 29 22.23 -4.15 11.43
CA TYR A 29 21.07 -3.30 11.72
C TYR A 29 19.91 -4.10 12.33
N VAL A 30 19.04 -3.39 13.04
CA VAL A 30 17.72 -3.86 13.47
C VAL A 30 16.65 -2.93 12.90
N ALA A 31 15.47 -3.47 12.66
CA ALA A 31 14.36 -2.70 12.12
C ALA A 31 13.05 -3.11 12.78
N TYR A 32 12.26 -2.12 13.16
CA TYR A 32 10.94 -2.29 13.79
C TYR A 32 9.89 -1.62 12.92
N PRO A 33 8.83 -2.34 12.47
CA PRO A 33 7.79 -1.75 11.64
C PRO A 33 6.98 -0.73 12.44
N ILE A 34 6.73 0.45 11.85
CA ILE A 34 5.97 1.53 12.48
C ILE A 34 4.72 1.91 11.70
N ALA A 35 4.78 1.86 10.36
CA ALA A 35 3.70 2.29 9.50
C ALA A 35 3.68 1.52 8.18
N TYR A 36 2.54 1.58 7.48
CA TYR A 36 2.35 1.00 6.17
C TYR A 36 1.65 1.99 5.25
N GLN A 37 2.23 2.24 4.07
CA GLN A 37 1.51 2.84 2.96
C GLN A 37 0.81 1.75 2.18
N VAL A 38 -0.39 2.04 1.68
CA VAL A 38 -1.15 1.14 0.80
C VAL A 38 -1.61 1.86 -0.46
N ALA A 39 -1.70 1.13 -1.55
CA ALA A 39 -2.50 1.53 -2.70
C ALA A 39 -3.80 0.72 -2.68
N VAL A 40 -4.94 1.39 -2.74
CA VAL A 40 -6.27 0.80 -2.56
C VAL A 40 -7.04 0.92 -3.86
N VAL A 41 -7.71 -0.15 -4.27
CA VAL A 41 -8.60 -0.15 -5.43
C VAL A 41 -10.02 0.07 -4.95
N ILE A 42 -10.67 1.11 -5.44
CA ILE A 42 -12.03 1.46 -5.08
C ILE A 42 -12.98 1.47 -6.28
N VAL A 43 -14.22 1.12 -6.02
CA VAL A 43 -15.34 1.19 -6.97
C VAL A 43 -16.56 1.79 -6.27
N ASN A 44 -17.59 2.09 -7.05
CA ASN A 44 -18.90 2.45 -6.49
C ASN A 44 -19.47 1.30 -5.66
N ALA A 45 -20.15 1.59 -4.55
CA ALA A 45 -20.73 0.56 -3.66
C ALA A 45 -21.73 -0.37 -4.36
N VAL A 46 -22.42 0.09 -5.41
CA VAL A 46 -23.35 -0.75 -6.19
C VAL A 46 -22.68 -1.55 -7.31
N ASN A 47 -21.38 -1.34 -7.56
CA ASN A 47 -20.64 -2.17 -8.49
C ASN A 47 -20.59 -3.62 -7.96
N PRO A 48 -20.96 -4.67 -8.74
CA PRO A 48 -21.02 -6.03 -8.26
C PRO A 48 -19.66 -6.71 -8.05
N VAL A 49 -18.56 -6.08 -8.48
CA VAL A 49 -17.21 -6.61 -8.33
C VAL A 49 -16.79 -6.53 -6.86
N GLU A 50 -16.32 -7.64 -6.30
CA GLU A 50 -15.78 -7.70 -4.93
C GLU A 50 -14.25 -7.82 -4.91
N ASP A 51 -13.71 -8.51 -5.90
CA ASP A 51 -12.30 -8.85 -6.00
C ASP A 51 -11.74 -8.57 -7.38
N ILE A 52 -10.45 -8.26 -7.45
CA ILE A 52 -9.72 -8.04 -8.69
C ILE A 52 -8.31 -8.61 -8.59
N SER A 53 -7.79 -9.15 -9.68
CA SER A 53 -6.42 -9.66 -9.72
C SER A 53 -5.44 -8.58 -10.22
N THR A 54 -4.15 -8.75 -9.91
CA THR A 54 -3.09 -7.88 -10.45
C THR A 54 -3.00 -7.96 -11.97
N ASP A 55 -3.33 -9.10 -12.60
CA ASP A 55 -3.39 -9.18 -14.07
C ASP A 55 -4.56 -8.39 -14.65
N GLN A 56 -5.72 -8.39 -14.00
CA GLN A 56 -6.85 -7.54 -14.41
C GLN A 56 -6.48 -6.04 -14.24
N LEU A 57 -5.85 -5.68 -13.14
CA LEU A 57 -5.34 -4.31 -12.94
C LEU A 57 -4.31 -3.94 -14.00
N PHE A 58 -3.41 -4.86 -14.36
CA PHE A 58 -2.46 -4.63 -15.46
C PHE A 58 -3.18 -4.35 -16.78
N ASN A 59 -4.19 -5.16 -17.13
CA ASN A 59 -4.95 -4.96 -18.37
C ASN A 59 -5.80 -3.69 -18.38
N ILE A 60 -6.23 -3.20 -17.21
CA ILE A 60 -7.02 -1.96 -17.10
C ILE A 60 -6.11 -0.72 -17.11
N PHE A 61 -5.00 -0.74 -16.39
CA PHE A 61 -4.23 0.47 -16.07
C PHE A 61 -2.91 0.60 -16.82
N SER A 62 -2.28 -0.51 -17.26
CA SER A 62 -0.93 -0.46 -17.81
C SER A 62 -0.91 -0.03 -19.28
N LYS A 63 -0.04 0.93 -19.61
CA LYS A 63 0.19 1.30 -20.99
C LYS A 63 0.76 0.17 -21.86
N ASN A 64 1.34 -0.87 -21.22
CA ASN A 64 1.95 -2.02 -21.90
C ASN A 64 0.99 -3.21 -21.98
N ALA A 65 -0.27 -3.06 -21.58
CA ALA A 65 -1.28 -4.09 -21.73
C ALA A 65 -1.53 -4.40 -23.21
N GLN A 66 -1.18 -5.61 -23.66
CA GLN A 66 -1.46 -6.04 -25.05
C GLN A 66 -2.95 -6.20 -25.29
N ASN A 67 -3.70 -6.60 -24.26
CA ASN A 67 -5.15 -6.75 -24.24
C ASN A 67 -5.76 -5.73 -23.27
N HIS A 68 -5.64 -4.44 -23.63
CA HIS A 68 -6.25 -3.39 -22.83
C HIS A 68 -7.75 -3.64 -22.67
N ALA A 69 -8.21 -3.65 -21.42
CA ALA A 69 -9.62 -3.88 -21.10
C ALA A 69 -10.36 -2.53 -21.06
N GLU A 70 -11.08 -2.21 -22.11
CA GLU A 70 -11.95 -1.02 -22.20
C GLU A 70 -13.29 -1.24 -21.47
N THR A 71 -13.70 -2.50 -21.32
CA THR A 71 -14.95 -2.88 -20.67
C THR A 71 -14.71 -3.88 -19.53
N TRP A 72 -15.63 -3.93 -18.58
CA TRP A 72 -15.58 -4.92 -17.51
C TRP A 72 -15.65 -6.36 -18.01
N GLU A 73 -16.34 -6.60 -19.14
CA GLU A 73 -16.37 -7.91 -19.77
C GLU A 73 -15.00 -8.33 -20.30
N GLN A 74 -14.27 -7.41 -20.95
CA GLN A 74 -12.88 -7.65 -21.37
C GLN A 74 -11.93 -7.85 -20.19
N ALA A 75 -12.22 -7.22 -19.05
CA ALA A 75 -11.53 -7.47 -17.78
C ALA A 75 -11.92 -8.80 -17.11
N GLY A 76 -12.78 -9.61 -17.74
CA GLY A 76 -13.23 -10.91 -17.23
C GLY A 76 -14.43 -10.85 -16.28
N VAL A 77 -15.09 -9.70 -16.14
CA VAL A 77 -16.25 -9.52 -15.27
C VAL A 77 -17.53 -9.50 -16.10
N LYS A 78 -18.31 -10.57 -16.02
CA LYS A 78 -19.60 -10.68 -16.72
C LYS A 78 -20.72 -10.06 -15.86
N SER A 79 -21.07 -8.81 -16.14
CA SER A 79 -22.17 -8.12 -15.49
C SER A 79 -22.90 -7.19 -16.47
N PRO A 80 -24.23 -7.36 -16.67
CA PRO A 80 -24.99 -6.47 -17.53
C PRO A 80 -25.14 -5.04 -16.95
N ALA A 81 -24.87 -4.87 -15.67
CA ALA A 81 -24.92 -3.57 -15.00
C ALA A 81 -23.68 -2.70 -15.26
N LEU A 82 -22.59 -3.30 -15.73
CA LEU A 82 -21.33 -2.61 -15.99
C LEU A 82 -21.11 -2.34 -17.47
N ARG A 83 -20.45 -1.25 -17.77
CA ARG A 83 -20.16 -0.74 -19.12
C ARG A 83 -18.65 -0.55 -19.31
N ASN A 84 -18.30 0.45 -20.11
CA ASN A 84 -16.92 0.86 -20.32
C ASN A 84 -16.30 1.28 -18.98
N ILE A 85 -15.07 0.82 -18.78
CA ILE A 85 -14.31 1.15 -17.57
C ILE A 85 -13.86 2.62 -17.64
N LEU A 86 -14.15 3.38 -16.60
CA LEU A 86 -13.47 4.64 -16.32
C LEU A 86 -12.34 4.36 -15.32
N ALA A 87 -11.13 4.20 -15.82
CA ALA A 87 -9.95 3.98 -14.98
C ALA A 87 -9.41 5.32 -14.48
N ILE A 88 -9.23 5.44 -13.16
CA ILE A 88 -8.79 6.67 -12.50
C ILE A 88 -7.61 6.35 -11.59
N SER A 89 -6.60 7.19 -11.58
CA SER A 89 -5.48 7.10 -10.62
C SER A 89 -5.33 8.43 -9.89
N THR A 90 -4.94 8.34 -8.62
CA THR A 90 -4.42 9.51 -7.92
C THR A 90 -3.21 10.07 -8.68
N GLY A 91 -3.00 11.37 -8.59
CA GLY A 91 -1.96 12.06 -9.33
C GLY A 91 -0.62 12.13 -8.61
N PHE A 92 0.28 12.94 -9.12
CA PHE A 92 1.65 13.08 -8.62
C PHE A 92 1.77 13.64 -7.20
N SER A 93 0.70 14.26 -6.65
CA SER A 93 0.65 14.65 -5.23
C SER A 93 0.73 13.43 -4.28
N ASP A 94 0.32 12.25 -4.74
CA ASP A 94 0.32 10.97 -4.04
C ASP A 94 1.34 10.00 -4.67
N ASN A 95 2.53 10.50 -4.96
CA ASN A 95 3.55 9.79 -5.73
C ASN A 95 3.89 8.39 -5.18
N ILE A 96 3.98 8.24 -3.84
CA ILE A 96 4.27 6.95 -3.21
C ILE A 96 3.16 5.93 -3.53
N VAL A 97 1.89 6.33 -3.52
CA VAL A 97 0.76 5.46 -3.84
C VAL A 97 0.80 5.01 -5.29
N VAL A 98 1.07 5.94 -6.21
CA VAL A 98 1.17 5.64 -7.65
C VAL A 98 2.33 4.70 -7.92
N GLU A 99 3.52 4.96 -7.37
CA GLU A 99 4.67 4.10 -7.54
C GLU A 99 4.46 2.72 -6.91
N LEU A 100 3.87 2.65 -5.71
CA LEU A 100 3.51 1.39 -5.08
C LEU A 100 2.57 0.57 -5.95
N PHE A 101 1.53 1.20 -6.52
CA PHE A 101 0.60 0.55 -7.44
C PHE A 101 1.32 0.06 -8.71
N LYS A 102 2.17 0.89 -9.31
CA LYS A 102 2.94 0.52 -10.50
C LYS A 102 3.79 -0.73 -10.26
N TYR A 103 4.55 -0.75 -9.17
CA TYR A 103 5.42 -1.89 -8.87
C TYR A 103 4.65 -3.14 -8.46
N SER A 104 3.60 -3.00 -7.65
CA SER A 104 2.90 -4.14 -7.06
C SER A 104 1.83 -4.75 -7.97
N ALA A 105 1.20 -3.96 -8.83
CA ALA A 105 0.05 -4.41 -9.61
C ALA A 105 0.28 -4.38 -11.13
N ILE A 106 1.05 -3.41 -11.65
CA ILE A 106 1.23 -3.27 -13.11
C ILE A 106 2.68 -3.46 -13.56
N LYS A 107 3.45 -4.27 -12.83
CA LYS A 107 4.80 -4.78 -13.21
C LYS A 107 5.80 -3.64 -13.50
N GLY A 108 5.72 -2.53 -12.76
CA GLY A 108 6.60 -1.36 -12.91
C GLY A 108 6.36 -0.53 -14.19
N THR A 109 5.29 -0.80 -14.93
CA THR A 109 4.98 -0.06 -16.17
C THR A 109 4.31 1.28 -15.85
N ASN A 110 4.25 2.17 -16.85
CA ASN A 110 3.50 3.40 -16.72
C ASN A 110 2.00 3.18 -16.91
N LEU A 111 1.20 4.09 -16.38
CA LEU A 111 -0.24 4.15 -16.65
C LEU A 111 -0.52 4.41 -18.13
N GLY A 112 -1.59 3.82 -18.64
CA GLY A 112 -2.07 4.05 -20.01
C GLY A 112 -2.61 5.47 -20.19
N PRO A 113 -2.59 6.01 -21.43
CA PRO A 113 -3.09 7.36 -21.71
C PRO A 113 -4.62 7.50 -21.52
N TRP A 114 -5.33 6.40 -21.37
CA TRP A 114 -6.77 6.34 -21.08
C TRP A 114 -7.08 6.46 -19.58
N VAL A 115 -6.08 6.40 -18.71
CA VAL A 115 -6.28 6.54 -17.27
C VAL A 115 -6.41 8.01 -16.92
N ALA A 116 -7.54 8.37 -16.33
CA ALA A 116 -7.74 9.72 -15.79
C ALA A 116 -6.86 9.94 -14.56
N ILE A 117 -6.04 10.98 -14.58
CA ILE A 117 -5.17 11.35 -13.46
C ILE A 117 -5.79 12.54 -12.76
N GLU A 118 -6.03 12.40 -11.46
CA GLU A 118 -6.64 13.46 -10.65
C GLU A 118 -5.86 13.64 -9.33
N ASN A 119 -5.48 14.88 -9.03
CA ASN A 119 -4.71 15.19 -7.82
C ASN A 119 -5.60 15.38 -6.57
N ASN A 120 -6.87 15.69 -6.77
CA ASN A 120 -7.81 15.90 -5.67
C ASN A 120 -8.59 14.62 -5.37
N ARG A 121 -8.30 14.01 -4.24
CA ARG A 121 -8.94 12.76 -3.78
C ARG A 121 -10.47 12.85 -3.70
N GLN A 122 -11.02 13.99 -3.29
CA GLN A 122 -12.48 14.17 -3.23
C GLN A 122 -13.11 14.18 -4.62
N VAL A 123 -12.41 14.71 -5.62
CA VAL A 123 -12.85 14.64 -7.03
C VAL A 123 -12.85 13.19 -7.52
N ILE A 124 -11.81 12.42 -7.22
CA ILE A 124 -11.77 10.96 -7.52
C ILE A 124 -12.99 10.26 -6.90
N TYR A 125 -13.27 10.50 -5.62
CA TYR A 125 -14.41 9.88 -4.94
C TYR A 125 -15.74 10.24 -5.62
N ASN A 126 -15.91 11.49 -6.02
CA ASN A 126 -17.12 11.94 -6.73
C ASN A 126 -17.23 11.31 -8.14
N MET A 127 -16.13 11.17 -8.87
CA MET A 127 -16.12 10.48 -10.17
C MET A 127 -16.56 9.01 -10.02
N VAL A 128 -16.05 8.31 -8.99
CA VAL A 128 -16.41 6.91 -8.73
C VAL A 128 -17.86 6.79 -8.27
N ARG A 129 -18.37 7.72 -7.44
CA ARG A 129 -19.78 7.75 -7.03
C ARG A 129 -20.74 7.99 -8.18
N ALA A 130 -20.34 8.81 -9.13
CA ALA A 130 -21.16 9.16 -10.28
C ALA A 130 -21.20 8.09 -11.37
N ASN A 131 -20.28 7.09 -11.34
CA ASN A 131 -20.17 6.10 -12.39
C ASN A 131 -19.96 4.69 -11.81
N ASN A 132 -20.95 3.82 -11.93
CA ASN A 132 -20.90 2.45 -11.42
C ASN A 132 -19.82 1.58 -12.11
N SER A 133 -19.36 1.98 -13.29
CA SER A 133 -18.30 1.29 -14.04
C SER A 133 -16.91 1.89 -13.80
N ALA A 134 -16.79 2.92 -12.96
CA ALA A 134 -15.50 3.49 -12.61
C ALA A 134 -14.72 2.57 -11.64
N ILE A 135 -13.40 2.58 -11.81
CA ILE A 135 -12.43 1.96 -10.92
C ILE A 135 -11.32 2.96 -10.65
N ALA A 136 -10.95 3.14 -9.40
CA ALA A 136 -9.88 4.08 -9.07
C ALA A 136 -8.83 3.47 -8.14
N VAL A 137 -7.58 3.95 -8.29
CA VAL A 137 -6.48 3.66 -7.37
C VAL A 137 -6.19 4.92 -6.55
N VAL A 138 -6.24 4.76 -5.24
CA VAL A 138 -6.02 5.84 -4.26
C VAL A 138 -5.17 5.31 -3.10
N GLY A 139 -4.75 6.18 -2.19
CA GLY A 139 -4.23 5.78 -0.89
C GLY A 139 -5.31 5.25 0.04
N LYS A 140 -5.08 5.27 1.35
CA LYS A 140 -6.05 4.83 2.34
C LYS A 140 -7.42 5.50 2.12
N LEU A 141 -8.48 4.69 1.99
CA LEU A 141 -9.84 5.20 1.82
C LEU A 141 -10.35 5.77 3.15
N THR A 142 -10.57 7.08 3.19
CA THR A 142 -11.03 7.80 4.39
C THR A 142 -12.54 8.04 4.40
N ASP A 143 -13.16 8.15 3.22
CA ASP A 143 -14.61 8.34 3.07
C ASP A 143 -15.21 7.14 2.33
N LYS A 144 -15.95 6.30 3.07
CA LYS A 144 -16.58 5.09 2.54
C LYS A 144 -18.00 5.30 1.99
N ASN A 145 -18.53 6.53 2.03
CA ASN A 145 -19.88 6.79 1.56
C ASN A 145 -20.03 6.45 0.09
N MET A 146 -20.90 5.50 -0.24
CA MET A 146 -21.15 4.96 -1.59
C MET A 146 -19.88 4.47 -2.33
N LEU A 147 -18.82 4.16 -1.60
CA LEU A 147 -17.58 3.60 -2.12
C LEU A 147 -17.26 2.29 -1.42
N LYS A 148 -16.72 1.33 -2.15
CA LYS A 148 -16.17 0.12 -1.57
C LYS A 148 -14.78 -0.19 -2.07
N VAL A 149 -14.01 -0.87 -1.23
CA VAL A 149 -12.67 -1.35 -1.53
C VAL A 149 -12.76 -2.77 -2.07
N LEU A 150 -12.10 -3.03 -3.19
CA LEU A 150 -11.95 -4.38 -3.74
C LEU A 150 -10.87 -5.16 -2.98
N GLY A 151 -11.08 -6.46 -2.84
CA GLY A 151 -10.01 -7.39 -2.54
C GLY A 151 -9.07 -7.49 -3.75
N VAL A 152 -7.76 -7.63 -3.49
CA VAL A 152 -6.76 -7.80 -4.54
C VAL A 152 -6.06 -9.13 -4.37
N SER A 153 -6.03 -9.92 -5.44
CA SER A 153 -5.27 -11.18 -5.53
C SER A 153 -4.01 -11.00 -6.37
N ASN A 154 -2.93 -11.67 -5.95
CA ASN A 154 -1.71 -11.70 -6.74
C ASN A 154 -1.81 -12.83 -7.78
N SER A 155 -1.62 -12.52 -9.06
CA SER A 155 -1.68 -13.47 -10.16
C SER A 155 -0.40 -14.30 -10.34
N ASP A 156 0.71 -13.88 -9.70
CA ASP A 156 2.03 -14.52 -9.90
C ASP A 156 2.21 -15.84 -9.12
N GLY A 157 1.11 -16.49 -8.68
CA GLY A 157 1.18 -17.78 -8.00
C GLY A 157 1.90 -17.76 -6.64
N GLY A 158 1.90 -16.61 -5.95
CA GLY A 158 2.49 -16.48 -4.62
C GLY A 158 1.91 -17.50 -3.62
N LYS A 159 2.53 -17.63 -2.45
CA LYS A 159 2.17 -18.59 -1.38
C LYS A 159 0.69 -18.53 -0.93
N THR A 160 0.00 -17.43 -1.24
CA THR A 160 -1.40 -17.16 -0.90
C THR A 160 -2.41 -17.68 -1.93
N GLY A 161 -1.96 -18.28 -3.05
CA GLY A 161 -2.86 -18.74 -4.11
C GLY A 161 -3.63 -17.60 -4.77
N ASN A 162 -4.83 -17.91 -5.30
CA ASN A 162 -5.70 -16.93 -5.97
C ASN A 162 -6.66 -16.21 -5.00
N TYR A 163 -6.37 -16.19 -3.71
CA TYR A 163 -7.21 -15.49 -2.73
C TYR A 163 -6.99 -13.98 -2.83
N ALA A 164 -8.11 -13.24 -2.85
CA ALA A 164 -8.08 -11.79 -2.79
C ALA A 164 -8.17 -11.31 -1.35
N PHE A 165 -7.34 -10.32 -1.01
CA PHE A 165 -7.30 -9.72 0.31
C PHE A 165 -7.71 -8.25 0.24
N LYS A 166 -8.53 -7.79 1.20
CA LYS A 166 -8.80 -6.36 1.41
C LYS A 166 -7.70 -5.77 2.29
N PRO A 167 -7.43 -4.47 2.19
CA PRO A 167 -6.39 -3.81 2.99
C PRO A 167 -6.86 -3.58 4.44
N ASP A 168 -7.14 -4.65 5.17
CA ASP A 168 -7.32 -4.60 6.62
C ASP A 168 -5.99 -4.77 7.35
N ILE A 169 -5.98 -4.45 8.66
CA ILE A 169 -4.74 -4.42 9.45
C ILE A 169 -4.01 -5.77 9.46
N ASN A 170 -4.74 -6.89 9.43
CA ASN A 170 -4.13 -8.22 9.48
C ASN A 170 -3.50 -8.56 8.12
N SER A 171 -4.24 -8.36 7.02
CA SER A 171 -3.73 -8.64 5.67
C SER A 171 -2.56 -7.71 5.28
N ILE A 172 -2.56 -6.46 5.78
CA ILE A 172 -1.44 -5.53 5.64
C ILE A 172 -0.23 -6.03 6.41
N PHE A 173 -0.40 -6.35 7.69
CA PHE A 173 0.69 -6.76 8.58
C PHE A 173 1.31 -8.09 8.14
N ASN A 174 0.48 -9.08 7.78
CA ASN A 174 0.95 -10.38 7.29
C ASN A 174 1.55 -10.30 5.88
N GLY A 175 1.31 -9.19 5.17
CA GLY A 175 1.72 -9.00 3.79
C GLY A 175 0.90 -9.86 2.81
N ASP A 176 -0.33 -10.20 3.16
CA ASP A 176 -1.28 -10.89 2.29
C ASP A 176 -1.87 -9.93 1.25
N TYR A 177 -2.12 -8.66 1.64
CA TYR A 177 -2.50 -7.62 0.70
C TYR A 177 -1.30 -7.22 -0.17
N PRO A 178 -1.36 -7.32 -1.52
CA PRO A 178 -0.17 -7.21 -2.36
C PRO A 178 0.38 -5.78 -2.50
N MET A 179 -0.43 -4.74 -2.30
CA MET A 179 -0.06 -3.35 -2.55
C MET A 179 0.25 -2.60 -1.26
N VAL A 180 1.28 -3.07 -0.53
CA VAL A 180 1.72 -2.53 0.76
C VAL A 180 3.20 -2.19 0.72
N LEU A 181 3.55 -1.02 1.26
CA LEU A 181 4.92 -0.59 1.51
C LEU A 181 5.12 -0.36 3.00
N PRO A 182 5.86 -1.24 3.70
CA PRO A 182 6.17 -1.07 5.11
C PRO A 182 7.24 0.01 5.34
N PHE A 183 7.09 0.76 6.43
CA PHE A 183 8.07 1.70 6.94
C PHE A 183 8.59 1.21 8.30
N TYR A 184 9.88 1.21 8.43
CA TYR A 184 10.59 0.75 9.62
C TYR A 184 11.39 1.87 10.25
N VAL A 185 11.42 1.90 11.57
CA VAL A 185 12.50 2.56 12.28
C VAL A 185 13.69 1.60 12.32
N VAL A 186 14.85 2.06 11.83
CA VAL A 186 16.08 1.28 11.70
C VAL A 186 17.18 1.89 12.55
N CYS A 187 17.99 1.06 13.18
CA CYS A 187 19.15 1.52 13.95
C CYS A 187 20.28 0.48 13.89
N GLN A 188 21.54 0.91 14.08
CA GLN A 188 22.67 0.02 14.23
C GLN A 188 22.58 -0.75 15.55
N LYS A 189 22.95 -2.05 15.56
CA LYS A 189 22.86 -2.91 16.75
C LYS A 189 23.72 -2.40 17.91
N ASP A 190 24.89 -1.89 17.61
CA ASP A 190 25.84 -1.32 18.61
C ASP A 190 25.36 0.00 19.21
N LYS A 191 24.40 0.69 18.56
CA LYS A 191 23.82 1.96 19.01
C LYS A 191 22.43 1.82 19.63
N ILE A 192 21.92 0.60 19.72
CA ILE A 192 20.54 0.33 20.18
C ILE A 192 20.28 0.90 21.57
N ALA A 193 21.25 0.81 22.50
CA ALA A 193 21.12 1.33 23.86
C ALA A 193 20.87 2.86 23.88
N LYS A 194 21.54 3.59 23.01
CA LYS A 194 21.38 5.05 22.84
C LYS A 194 20.06 5.39 22.15
N ALA A 195 19.68 4.63 21.15
CA ALA A 195 18.49 4.87 20.33
C ALA A 195 17.17 4.39 20.99
N LYS A 196 17.26 3.50 21.98
CA LYS A 196 16.12 2.86 22.66
C LYS A 196 15.01 3.82 23.10
N PRO A 197 15.28 4.96 23.77
CA PRO A 197 14.21 5.87 24.17
C PRO A 197 13.41 6.43 22.99
N LEU A 198 14.11 6.81 21.91
CA LEU A 198 13.49 7.32 20.69
C LEU A 198 12.68 6.24 19.98
N ILE A 199 13.22 5.02 19.84
CA ILE A 199 12.52 3.91 19.21
C ILE A 199 11.24 3.57 19.97
N LYS A 200 11.24 3.60 21.30
CA LYS A 200 10.03 3.42 22.12
C LYS A 200 8.97 4.47 21.88
N ILE A 201 9.35 5.73 21.70
CA ILE A 201 8.42 6.80 21.34
C ILE A 201 7.81 6.53 19.96
N LEU A 202 8.63 6.12 18.99
CA LEU A 202 8.19 5.82 17.63
C LEU A 202 7.29 4.56 17.54
N LEU A 203 7.38 3.63 18.50
CA LEU A 203 6.52 2.47 18.63
C LEU A 203 5.32 2.72 19.57
N GLY A 204 5.22 3.90 20.17
CA GLY A 204 4.19 4.25 21.15
C GLY A 204 2.80 4.46 20.52
N ASP A 205 1.78 4.39 21.39
CA ASP A 205 0.38 4.54 20.97
C ASP A 205 0.10 5.95 20.42
N GLU A 206 0.72 7.00 20.95
CA GLU A 206 0.52 8.38 20.48
C GLU A 206 0.93 8.57 19.00
N LEU A 207 2.08 8.03 18.59
CA LEU A 207 2.48 8.10 17.19
C LEU A 207 1.60 7.23 16.31
N ALA A 208 1.19 6.04 16.79
CA ALA A 208 0.29 5.18 16.05
C ALA A 208 -1.05 5.85 15.74
N GLU A 209 -1.64 6.56 16.71
CA GLU A 209 -2.88 7.33 16.51
C GLU A 209 -2.70 8.44 15.45
N LYS A 210 -1.57 9.14 15.46
CA LYS A 210 -1.24 10.15 14.44
C LYS A 210 -1.06 9.53 13.05
N ILE A 211 -0.42 8.37 12.97
CA ILE A 211 -0.27 7.60 11.72
C ILE A 211 -1.65 7.18 11.20
N ASP A 212 -2.53 6.65 12.07
CA ASP A 212 -3.87 6.20 11.67
C ASP A 212 -4.80 7.36 11.29
N ALA A 213 -4.58 8.54 11.83
CA ALA A 213 -5.27 9.77 11.43
C ALA A 213 -4.77 10.33 10.08
N SER A 214 -3.65 9.81 9.56
CA SER A 214 -3.07 10.17 8.27
C SER A 214 -3.47 9.17 7.17
N ASP A 215 -2.79 9.23 6.03
CA ASP A 215 -2.97 8.31 4.91
C ASP A 215 -2.25 6.97 5.07
N PHE A 216 -1.68 6.71 6.24
CA PHE A 216 -0.97 5.47 6.56
C PHE A 216 -1.79 4.58 7.50
N TYR A 217 -1.39 3.33 7.63
CA TYR A 217 -1.82 2.43 8.68
C TYR A 217 -0.68 2.26 9.69
N SER A 218 -0.98 2.33 10.98
CA SER A 218 0.01 2.02 12.01
C SER A 218 0.23 0.51 12.14
N THR A 219 1.38 0.12 12.67
CA THR A 219 1.60 -1.27 13.06
C THR A 219 0.65 -1.68 14.19
N ALA A 220 0.10 -2.89 14.11
CA ALA A 220 -0.82 -3.42 15.11
C ALA A 220 -0.25 -3.31 16.53
N LYS A 221 -1.11 -2.99 17.51
CA LYS A 221 -0.72 -2.73 18.90
C LYS A 221 0.10 -3.85 19.52
N ASP A 222 -0.29 -5.11 19.28
CA ASP A 222 0.41 -6.27 19.87
C ASP A 222 1.79 -6.46 19.22
N SER A 223 1.94 -6.16 17.94
CA SER A 223 3.24 -6.18 17.25
C SER A 223 4.16 -5.09 17.77
N ARG A 224 3.65 -3.86 18.02
CA ARG A 224 4.44 -2.79 18.63
C ARG A 224 4.89 -3.15 20.04
N LYS A 225 4.00 -3.75 20.87
CA LYS A 225 4.37 -4.25 22.22
C LYS A 225 5.45 -5.32 22.15
N LYS A 226 5.35 -6.27 21.20
CA LYS A 226 6.38 -7.27 20.97
C LYS A 226 7.72 -6.63 20.61
N SER A 227 7.73 -5.66 19.68
CA SER A 227 8.93 -4.92 19.31
C SER A 227 9.55 -4.16 20.49
N ILE A 228 8.73 -3.54 21.34
CA ILE A 228 9.20 -2.86 22.56
C ILE A 228 9.82 -3.88 23.54
N PHE A 229 9.20 -5.02 23.71
CA PHE A 229 9.75 -6.08 24.57
C PHE A 229 11.09 -6.61 24.04
N GLU A 230 11.18 -6.90 22.74
CA GLU A 230 12.44 -7.32 22.08
C GLU A 230 13.54 -6.26 22.26
N LEU A 231 13.17 -4.99 22.11
CA LEU A 231 14.08 -3.85 22.34
C LEU A 231 14.55 -3.78 23.80
N ASP A 232 13.71 -4.15 24.78
CA ASP A 232 14.05 -4.12 26.20
C ASP A 232 15.03 -5.21 26.61
N ILE A 233 14.96 -6.38 26.01
CA ILE A 233 15.87 -7.49 26.29
C ILE A 233 17.16 -7.44 25.46
N SER A 234 17.21 -6.62 24.39
CA SER A 234 18.44 -6.39 23.63
C SER A 234 19.47 -5.64 24.49
N LYS A 235 20.64 -6.25 24.66
CA LYS A 235 21.78 -5.72 25.43
C LYS A 235 22.67 -4.87 24.55
#